data_5144bf208ba46c10b6e3e199bce394e2
#
_entry.id   5144bf208ba46c10b6e3e199bce394e2
#
_cell.length_a   1.000
_cell.length_b   1.000
_cell.length_c   1.000
_cell.angle_alpha   90.00
_cell.angle_beta   90.00
_cell.angle_gamma   90.00
#
_symmetry.space_group_name_H-M   'P 1'
#
loop_
_entity.id
_entity.type
_entity.pdbx_description
1 polymer ?
#
loop_
_entity_poly.entity_id
_entity_poly.type
_entity_poly.pdbx_seq_one_letter_code
_entity_poly.pdbx_strand_id
1 'polypeptide(L)'
;KKLEKKMKKFAWILTFVLALSLVMSACGTPAATEAPVVEEAPAAATEAPAAATEAPVVPAEPFRVAVVMPSAINDLAFSQSMYDALMRIQEEMGGPEAFEVVYSENMFVVDDAAAALRDYASQGFDLVIGHGSQYGTSLQEIAPDFPETSFAWGTTAETFGQPNIFAYEAASQEGGYVNGVLAATLSTSKVIGIVGPIEVGDAKLYVDGFKAGVAAADPAITVNVNYIGSFSDVALASEAASTHISAGADVLTGTAQMVVGAIGKAEEANALWFGTQSNQTELAPSIVVSSQVYHWEVALREMLTLIGEGTLGGQSFKANLANGGEVVEFNADYALPAEAQTLADDTIKGIIDGTITITLP
;
A
#
# COMPACT_ATOMS: atom_id res chain seq x y z
N LYS A 1 -4.30 35.04 29.94
CA LYS A 1 -5.56 34.73 30.74
C LYS A 1 -6.25 33.42 30.30
N LYS A 2 -6.18 32.97 29.05
CA LYS A 2 -6.82 31.71 28.59
C LYS A 2 -5.93 30.47 28.85
N LEU A 3 -4.60 30.63 28.87
CA LEU A 3 -3.65 29.56 29.17
C LEU A 3 -3.56 29.22 30.67
N GLU A 4 -3.61 30.24 31.52
CA GLU A 4 -3.57 30.04 32.99
C GLU A 4 -4.81 29.30 33.53
N LYS A 5 -5.96 29.42 32.84
CA LYS A 5 -7.21 28.72 33.22
C LYS A 5 -7.17 27.23 32.85
N LYS A 6 -6.39 26.83 31.84
CA LYS A 6 -6.19 25.42 31.46
C LYS A 6 -5.23 24.70 32.40
N MET A 7 -4.18 25.37 32.86
CA MET A 7 -3.20 24.77 33.79
C MET A 7 -3.77 24.52 35.17
N LYS A 8 -4.66 25.36 35.67
CA LYS A 8 -5.32 25.16 36.99
C LYS A 8 -6.32 24.00 37.00
N LYS A 9 -6.92 23.65 35.86
CA LYS A 9 -7.80 22.46 35.76
C LYS A 9 -7.01 21.15 35.69
N PHE A 10 -5.81 21.16 35.14
CA PHE A 10 -4.95 19.98 35.05
C PHE A 10 -4.32 19.62 36.41
N ALA A 11 -3.96 20.62 37.21
CA ALA A 11 -3.42 20.41 38.55
C ALA A 11 -4.44 19.84 39.57
N TRP A 12 -5.72 20.08 39.36
CA TRP A 12 -6.79 19.55 40.24
C TRP A 12 -7.13 18.09 39.99
N ILE A 13 -6.92 17.62 38.77
CA ILE A 13 -7.14 16.19 38.37
C ILE A 13 -6.01 15.30 38.89
N LEU A 14 -4.78 15.82 38.95
CA LEU A 14 -3.61 15.04 39.43
C LEU A 14 -3.64 14.84 40.96
N THR A 15 -4.30 15.73 41.72
CA THR A 15 -4.37 15.66 43.19
C THR A 15 -5.45 14.67 43.64
N PHE A 16 -6.42 14.34 42.79
CA PHE A 16 -7.52 13.45 43.17
C PHE A 16 -7.19 11.96 42.94
N VAL A 17 -6.19 11.65 42.08
CA VAL A 17 -5.75 10.28 41.78
C VAL A 17 -4.76 9.76 42.83
N LEU A 18 -4.09 10.65 43.59
CA LEU A 18 -3.11 10.25 44.63
C LEU A 18 -3.70 9.94 45.99
N ALA A 19 -4.99 10.23 46.20
CA ALA A 19 -5.67 10.07 47.50
C ALA A 19 -6.47 8.74 47.65
N LEU A 20 -6.49 7.87 46.66
CA LEU A 20 -7.32 6.65 46.67
C LEU A 20 -6.56 5.32 46.80
N SER A 21 -5.27 5.34 47.14
CA SER A 21 -4.42 4.14 47.23
C SER A 21 -3.93 3.77 48.64
N LEU A 22 -4.60 4.21 49.70
CA LEU A 22 -4.13 3.97 51.06
C LEU A 22 -5.23 3.53 52.02
N VAL A 23 -6.05 2.53 51.63
CA VAL A 23 -6.87 1.78 52.62
C VAL A 23 -7.12 0.38 52.07
N MET A 24 -6.30 -0.58 52.43
CA MET A 24 -6.69 -1.99 52.75
C MET A 24 -5.47 -2.78 53.20
N SER A 25 -5.26 -2.78 54.52
CA SER A 25 -4.44 -3.78 55.19
C SER A 25 -4.97 -3.89 56.63
N ALA A 26 -5.66 -4.96 56.97
CA ALA A 26 -5.67 -5.54 58.27
C ALA A 26 -6.69 -6.69 58.43
N CYS A 27 -6.24 -7.70 59.20
CA CYS A 27 -6.97 -8.77 59.84
C CYS A 27 -7.16 -10.07 59.01
N GLY A 28 -6.78 -11.22 59.47
CA GLY A 28 -6.23 -11.72 60.76
C GLY A 28 -6.29 -13.26 60.75
N THR A 29 -5.27 -13.87 61.31
CA THR A 29 -5.13 -15.31 61.52
C THR A 29 -6.09 -15.81 62.62
N PRO A 30 -6.46 -17.10 62.66
CA PRO A 30 -6.22 -17.87 63.84
C PRO A 30 -5.52 -19.21 63.62
N ALA A 31 -4.91 -19.64 64.71
CA ALA A 31 -3.92 -20.69 64.91
C ALA A 31 -4.49 -22.11 65.10
N ALA A 32 -3.62 -23.05 64.78
CA ALA A 32 -3.27 -24.29 65.47
C ALA A 32 -4.30 -25.40 65.71
N THR A 33 -3.91 -26.62 65.31
CA THR A 33 -3.86 -27.75 66.22
C THR A 33 -2.90 -28.81 65.64
N GLU A 34 -1.90 -29.20 66.46
CA GLU A 34 -0.96 -30.32 66.29
C GLU A 34 -1.62 -31.69 66.57
N ALA A 35 -1.17 -32.75 65.85
CA ALA A 35 -0.71 -34.02 66.37
C ALA A 35 -0.76 -35.15 65.32
N PRO A 36 -0.07 -36.29 65.46
CA PRO A 36 1.32 -36.52 65.85
C PRO A 36 2.15 -37.26 64.77
N VAL A 37 3.45 -37.26 65.01
CA VAL A 37 4.53 -37.91 64.27
C VAL A 37 4.41 -39.41 64.18
N VAL A 38 4.60 -39.97 62.95
CA VAL A 38 5.05 -41.38 62.78
C VAL A 38 6.33 -41.33 61.97
N GLU A 39 7.39 -41.84 62.56
CA GLU A 39 8.74 -41.97 62.02
C GLU A 39 8.80 -43.18 61.08
N GLU A 40 9.18 -42.96 59.80
CA GLU A 40 9.56 -44.07 58.92
C GLU A 40 10.85 -43.71 58.17
N ALA A 41 11.76 -44.65 58.08
CA ALA A 41 13.16 -44.58 57.78
C ALA A 41 13.48 -44.18 56.31
N PRO A 42 14.71 -43.76 55.99
CA PRO A 42 15.04 -43.07 54.74
C PRO A 42 15.16 -44.01 53.54
N ALA A 43 14.35 -43.79 52.49
CA ALA A 43 14.58 -44.34 51.18
C ALA A 43 15.55 -43.47 50.39
N ALA A 44 16.49 -44.16 49.75
CA ALA A 44 17.57 -43.55 48.97
C ALA A 44 17.08 -42.51 47.96
N ALA A 45 17.69 -41.33 47.97
CA ALA A 45 17.50 -40.30 46.98
C ALA A 45 18.04 -40.77 45.61
N THR A 46 17.14 -41.02 44.67
CA THR A 46 17.47 -41.08 43.26
C THR A 46 17.62 -39.61 42.79
N GLU A 47 18.83 -39.22 42.44
CA GLU A 47 19.08 -37.91 41.80
C GLU A 47 18.21 -37.82 40.56
N ALA A 48 17.32 -36.81 40.52
CA ALA A 48 16.59 -36.43 39.32
C ALA A 48 17.62 -35.88 38.27
N PRO A 49 17.47 -36.23 37.01
CA PRO A 49 18.33 -35.66 35.97
C PRO A 49 18.20 -34.14 36.03
N ALA A 50 19.35 -33.46 36.08
CA ALA A 50 19.41 -31.99 35.96
C ALA A 50 18.64 -31.56 34.72
N ALA A 51 17.63 -30.68 34.91
CA ALA A 51 16.92 -30.07 33.81
C ALA A 51 17.98 -29.41 32.91
N ALA A 52 18.01 -29.85 31.65
CA ALA A 52 18.82 -29.20 30.64
C ALA A 52 18.40 -27.72 30.61
N THR A 53 19.29 -26.82 30.95
CA THR A 53 19.11 -25.39 30.79
C THR A 53 18.98 -25.18 29.28
N GLU A 54 17.78 -24.85 28.79
CA GLU A 54 17.60 -24.43 27.42
C GLU A 54 18.58 -23.28 27.18
N ALA A 55 19.42 -23.43 26.16
CA ALA A 55 20.29 -22.35 25.71
C ALA A 55 19.40 -21.11 25.43
N PRO A 56 19.84 -19.90 25.80
CA PRO A 56 19.06 -18.71 25.46
C PRO A 56 18.80 -18.71 23.95
N VAL A 57 17.53 -18.69 23.56
CA VAL A 57 17.11 -18.51 22.18
C VAL A 57 17.57 -17.10 21.83
N VAL A 58 18.67 -16.97 21.08
CA VAL A 58 19.05 -15.71 20.44
C VAL A 58 17.94 -15.43 19.45
N PRO A 59 17.19 -14.32 19.54
CA PRO A 59 16.23 -13.95 18.54
C PRO A 59 16.91 -13.96 17.17
N ALA A 60 16.29 -14.57 16.16
CA ALA A 60 16.78 -14.43 14.81
C ALA A 60 16.79 -12.95 14.46
N GLU A 61 17.85 -12.46 13.79
CA GLU A 61 17.86 -11.09 13.33
C GLU A 61 16.65 -10.86 12.39
N PRO A 62 15.98 -9.69 12.47
CA PRO A 62 14.83 -9.41 11.62
C PRO A 62 15.26 -9.40 10.14
N PHE A 63 14.37 -9.82 9.25
CA PHE A 63 14.54 -9.53 7.82
C PHE A 63 14.34 -8.02 7.61
N ARG A 64 15.31 -7.35 6.97
CA ARG A 64 15.36 -5.91 6.91
C ARG A 64 15.03 -5.40 5.52
N VAL A 65 13.96 -4.63 5.40
CA VAL A 65 13.51 -4.02 4.15
C VAL A 65 13.61 -2.51 4.21
N ALA A 66 14.20 -1.92 3.19
CA ALA A 66 14.18 -0.48 2.96
C ALA A 66 13.41 -0.14 1.69
N VAL A 67 12.58 0.91 1.71
CA VAL A 67 11.87 1.38 0.53
C VAL A 67 12.09 2.88 0.31
N VAL A 68 12.41 3.25 -0.92
CA VAL A 68 12.55 4.63 -1.39
C VAL A 68 11.38 4.94 -2.31
N MET A 69 10.60 5.97 -1.95
CA MET A 69 9.32 6.31 -2.59
C MET A 69 9.28 7.78 -3.00
N PRO A 70 8.62 8.11 -4.13
CA PRO A 70 8.59 9.48 -4.64
C PRO A 70 7.73 10.42 -3.80
N SER A 71 6.70 9.93 -3.14
CA SER A 71 5.71 10.71 -2.39
C SER A 71 5.59 10.23 -0.95
N ALA A 72 4.70 10.85 -0.18
CA ALA A 72 4.45 10.51 1.22
C ALA A 72 3.72 9.16 1.37
N ILE A 73 3.91 8.51 2.51
CA ILE A 73 3.27 7.23 2.84
C ILE A 73 1.74 7.31 3.03
N ASN A 74 1.17 8.51 2.99
CA ASN A 74 -0.25 8.81 3.14
C ASN A 74 -0.78 9.65 1.96
N ASP A 75 -0.26 9.40 0.76
CA ASP A 75 -0.62 10.14 -0.45
C ASP A 75 -1.93 9.68 -1.10
N LEU A 76 -2.61 8.68 -0.54
CA LEU A 76 -3.80 8.01 -1.07
C LEU A 76 -3.64 7.58 -2.54
N ALA A 77 -2.41 7.18 -2.88
CA ALA A 77 -1.98 6.80 -4.22
C ALA A 77 -0.82 5.78 -4.20
N PHE A 78 0.19 6.03 -5.02
CA PHE A 78 1.26 5.09 -5.36
C PHE A 78 2.16 4.73 -4.18
N SER A 79 2.68 5.72 -3.44
CA SER A 79 3.59 5.47 -2.32
C SER A 79 2.89 4.81 -1.15
N GLN A 80 1.67 5.25 -0.82
CA GLN A 80 0.87 4.62 0.23
C GLN A 80 0.58 3.16 -0.06
N SER A 81 0.23 2.81 -1.30
CA SER A 81 -0.08 1.41 -1.66
C SER A 81 1.08 0.45 -1.37
N MET A 82 2.33 0.90 -1.58
CA MET A 82 3.52 0.11 -1.25
C MET A 82 3.78 0.07 0.27
N TYR A 83 3.64 1.21 0.94
CA TYR A 83 3.81 1.26 2.39
C TYR A 83 2.81 0.33 3.10
N ASP A 84 1.53 0.40 2.72
CA ASP A 84 0.48 -0.45 3.29
C ASP A 84 0.74 -1.95 3.03
N ALA A 85 1.26 -2.29 1.84
CA ALA A 85 1.66 -3.66 1.51
C ALA A 85 2.79 -4.17 2.42
N LEU A 86 3.80 -3.35 2.67
CA LEU A 86 4.91 -3.68 3.58
C LEU A 86 4.42 -3.82 5.03
N MET A 87 3.49 -2.97 5.47
CA MET A 87 2.92 -3.07 6.82
C MET A 87 2.08 -4.33 6.99
N ARG A 88 1.31 -4.75 5.97
CA ARG A 88 0.58 -6.03 5.99
C ARG A 88 1.54 -7.22 6.11
N ILE A 89 2.64 -7.23 5.33
CA ILE A 89 3.67 -8.26 5.44
C ILE A 89 4.32 -8.26 6.83
N GLN A 90 4.64 -7.08 7.37
CA GLN A 90 5.23 -6.96 8.71
C GLN A 90 4.32 -7.58 9.77
N GLU A 91 3.02 -7.31 9.72
CA GLU A 91 2.04 -7.90 10.64
C GLU A 91 1.98 -9.43 10.48
N GLU A 92 1.93 -9.93 9.25
CA GLU A 92 1.90 -11.37 8.93
C GLU A 92 3.15 -12.11 9.44
N MET A 93 4.31 -11.47 9.38
CA MET A 93 5.60 -12.03 9.82
C MET A 93 5.85 -11.94 11.32
N GLY A 94 4.94 -11.33 12.09
CA GLY A 94 5.03 -11.25 13.55
C GLY A 94 5.54 -9.91 14.08
N GLY A 95 5.50 -8.87 13.27
CA GLY A 95 5.81 -7.50 13.67
C GLY A 95 7.24 -7.05 13.39
N PRO A 96 7.63 -5.86 13.88
CA PRO A 96 8.91 -5.23 13.54
C PRO A 96 10.14 -5.97 14.06
N GLU A 97 10.00 -6.82 15.06
CA GLU A 97 11.08 -7.65 15.59
C GLU A 97 11.44 -8.83 14.66
N ALA A 98 10.56 -9.19 13.74
CA ALA A 98 10.79 -10.24 12.74
C ALA A 98 11.00 -9.68 11.34
N PHE A 99 10.38 -8.53 11.02
CA PHE A 99 10.42 -7.88 9.73
C PHE A 99 10.55 -6.36 9.91
N GLU A 100 11.77 -5.85 9.84
CA GLU A 100 12.06 -4.42 9.98
C GLU A 100 11.77 -3.71 8.66
N VAL A 101 10.94 -2.66 8.70
CA VAL A 101 10.67 -1.79 7.54
C VAL A 101 11.14 -0.38 7.84
N VAL A 102 12.01 0.15 6.97
CA VAL A 102 12.38 1.56 6.95
C VAL A 102 12.05 2.17 5.59
N TYR A 103 11.82 3.48 5.56
CA TYR A 103 11.45 4.14 4.32
C TYR A 103 12.04 5.54 4.18
N SER A 104 12.24 5.96 2.93
CA SER A 104 12.47 7.36 2.54
C SER A 104 11.35 7.79 1.63
N GLU A 105 10.61 8.81 2.03
CA GLU A 105 9.48 9.37 1.30
C GLU A 105 9.84 10.72 0.66
N ASN A 106 8.99 11.21 -0.27
CA ASN A 106 9.19 12.49 -0.97
C ASN A 106 10.47 12.56 -1.81
N MET A 107 10.93 11.42 -2.34
CA MET A 107 12.18 11.27 -3.07
C MET A 107 12.00 11.46 -4.58
N PHE A 108 11.34 12.56 -5.02
CA PHE A 108 11.15 12.85 -6.45
C PHE A 108 12.47 13.16 -7.17
N VAL A 109 13.49 13.68 -6.46
CA VAL A 109 14.81 13.95 -7.01
C VAL A 109 15.58 12.63 -7.10
N VAL A 110 15.91 12.23 -8.33
CA VAL A 110 16.52 10.90 -8.60
C VAL A 110 17.87 10.74 -7.92
N ASP A 111 18.69 11.82 -7.86
CA ASP A 111 20.01 11.78 -7.22
C ASP A 111 19.89 11.55 -5.70
N ASP A 112 18.90 12.16 -5.05
CA ASP A 112 18.64 11.97 -3.62
C ASP A 112 18.15 10.54 -3.35
N ALA A 113 17.27 10.03 -4.21
CA ALA A 113 16.80 8.65 -4.16
C ALA A 113 17.96 7.65 -4.35
N ALA A 114 18.84 7.89 -5.32
CA ALA A 114 20.03 7.06 -5.54
C ALA A 114 20.96 7.03 -4.32
N ALA A 115 21.15 8.16 -3.66
CA ALA A 115 21.94 8.24 -2.43
C ALA A 115 21.29 7.40 -1.31
N ALA A 116 19.97 7.49 -1.12
CA ALA A 116 19.24 6.72 -0.12
C ALA A 116 19.28 5.21 -0.41
N LEU A 117 19.06 4.79 -1.67
CA LEU A 117 19.16 3.38 -2.08
C LEU A 117 20.53 2.79 -1.79
N ARG A 118 21.62 3.53 -2.10
CA ARG A 118 23.00 3.12 -1.83
C ARG A 118 23.28 3.07 -0.32
N ASP A 119 22.76 4.02 0.44
CA ASP A 119 22.95 4.08 1.89
C ASP A 119 22.32 2.87 2.57
N TYR A 120 21.07 2.52 2.22
CA TYR A 120 20.40 1.33 2.74
C TYR A 120 21.13 0.04 2.37
N ALA A 121 21.60 -0.10 1.14
CA ALA A 121 22.40 -1.26 0.73
C ALA A 121 23.71 -1.35 1.55
N SER A 122 24.37 -0.22 1.80
CA SER A 122 25.61 -0.18 2.60
C SER A 122 25.39 -0.52 4.07
N GLN A 123 24.18 -0.34 4.60
CA GLN A 123 23.77 -0.72 5.94
C GLN A 123 23.39 -2.20 6.06
N GLY A 124 23.45 -2.97 4.97
CA GLY A 124 23.16 -4.41 4.94
C GLY A 124 21.68 -4.75 5.08
N PHE A 125 20.81 -3.97 4.44
CA PHE A 125 19.40 -4.37 4.27
C PHE A 125 19.31 -5.57 3.31
N ASP A 126 18.42 -6.51 3.62
CA ASP A 126 18.23 -7.73 2.80
C ASP A 126 17.53 -7.42 1.48
N LEU A 127 16.56 -6.49 1.52
CA LEU A 127 15.81 -6.02 0.36
C LEU A 127 15.76 -4.49 0.35
N VAL A 128 16.20 -3.87 -0.76
CA VAL A 128 16.11 -2.42 -0.99
C VAL A 128 15.22 -2.15 -2.18
N ILE A 129 14.09 -1.50 -1.95
CA ILE A 129 13.05 -1.25 -2.95
C ILE A 129 13.16 0.17 -3.48
N GLY A 130 13.36 0.33 -4.78
CA GLY A 130 13.17 1.58 -5.50
C GLY A 130 11.77 1.63 -6.09
N HIS A 131 10.80 2.16 -5.33
CA HIS A 131 9.41 2.24 -5.73
C HIS A 131 9.15 3.48 -6.57
N GLY A 132 9.49 3.40 -7.85
CA GLY A 132 9.34 4.48 -8.83
C GLY A 132 10.06 4.17 -10.13
N SER A 133 9.37 4.29 -11.26
CA SER A 133 9.93 3.99 -12.59
C SER A 133 11.20 4.81 -12.91
N GLN A 134 11.33 6.00 -12.33
CA GLN A 134 12.47 6.90 -12.51
C GLN A 134 13.78 6.41 -11.86
N TYR A 135 13.74 5.41 -10.96
CA TYR A 135 14.91 4.94 -10.22
C TYR A 135 15.71 3.84 -10.93
N GLY A 136 15.25 3.38 -12.08
CA GLY A 136 15.84 2.21 -12.77
C GLY A 136 17.31 2.37 -13.11
N THR A 137 17.74 3.50 -13.66
CA THR A 137 19.16 3.74 -13.98
C THR A 137 20.03 3.73 -12.73
N SER A 138 19.56 4.33 -11.64
CA SER A 138 20.26 4.34 -10.35
C SER A 138 20.44 2.93 -9.80
N LEU A 139 19.38 2.10 -9.83
CA LEU A 139 19.46 0.71 -9.38
C LEU A 139 20.41 -0.13 -10.25
N GLN A 140 20.42 0.08 -11.57
CA GLN A 140 21.37 -0.56 -12.48
C GLN A 140 22.82 -0.28 -12.12
N GLU A 141 23.12 0.94 -11.69
CA GLU A 141 24.47 1.37 -11.30
C GLU A 141 24.84 0.92 -9.86
N ILE A 142 23.86 0.80 -8.97
CA ILE A 142 24.08 0.48 -7.55
C ILE A 142 24.19 -1.02 -7.32
N ALA A 143 23.30 -1.82 -7.90
CA ALA A 143 23.15 -3.24 -7.59
C ALA A 143 24.44 -4.08 -7.77
N PRO A 144 25.30 -3.83 -8.77
CA PRO A 144 26.56 -4.57 -8.92
C PRO A 144 27.54 -4.37 -7.77
N ASP A 145 27.48 -3.25 -7.05
CA ASP A 145 28.35 -2.96 -5.90
C ASP A 145 27.94 -3.73 -4.64
N PHE A 146 26.70 -4.24 -4.60
CA PHE A 146 26.10 -4.94 -3.44
C PHE A 146 25.51 -6.30 -3.85
N PRO A 147 26.34 -7.28 -4.23
CA PRO A 147 25.89 -8.54 -4.81
C PRO A 147 25.10 -9.45 -3.85
N GLU A 148 25.14 -9.18 -2.54
CA GLU A 148 24.43 -9.92 -1.51
C GLU A 148 23.13 -9.24 -1.06
N THR A 149 22.85 -8.03 -1.56
CA THR A 149 21.60 -7.30 -1.33
C THR A 149 20.64 -7.53 -2.48
N SER A 150 19.39 -7.88 -2.18
CA SER A 150 18.33 -7.89 -3.16
C SER A 150 17.82 -6.47 -3.40
N PHE A 151 17.63 -6.12 -4.66
CA PHE A 151 16.94 -4.88 -5.05
C PHE A 151 15.62 -5.22 -5.71
N ALA A 152 14.62 -4.35 -5.53
CA ALA A 152 13.36 -4.44 -6.27
C ALA A 152 13.06 -3.11 -6.95
N TRP A 153 12.72 -3.15 -8.23
CA TRP A 153 12.39 -1.96 -9.01
C TRP A 153 10.97 -2.00 -9.54
N GLY A 154 10.18 -1.02 -9.19
CA GLY A 154 8.82 -0.79 -9.71
C GLY A 154 8.65 0.63 -10.26
N THR A 155 7.92 0.82 -11.36
CA THR A 155 7.08 -0.22 -11.98
C THR A 155 7.65 -0.55 -13.36
N THR A 156 8.04 -1.78 -13.53
CA THR A 156 8.64 -2.28 -14.78
C THR A 156 8.70 -3.81 -14.77
N ALA A 157 8.82 -4.42 -15.96
CA ALA A 157 9.14 -5.82 -16.11
C ALA A 157 10.66 -6.09 -16.32
N GLU A 158 11.49 -5.04 -16.37
CA GLU A 158 12.90 -5.16 -16.76
C GLU A 158 13.82 -5.31 -15.54
N THR A 159 14.59 -6.39 -15.49
CA THR A 159 15.62 -6.62 -14.47
C THR A 159 17.02 -6.19 -14.92
N PHE A 160 17.16 -5.70 -16.14
CA PHE A 160 18.44 -5.38 -16.81
C PHE A 160 19.42 -6.56 -16.88
N GLY A 161 18.95 -7.79 -16.69
CA GLY A 161 19.81 -8.98 -16.60
C GLY A 161 20.67 -9.01 -15.34
N GLN A 162 20.39 -8.19 -14.33
CA GLN A 162 21.10 -8.17 -13.06
C GLN A 162 20.63 -9.34 -12.17
N PRO A 163 21.53 -10.10 -11.55
CA PRO A 163 21.17 -11.28 -10.77
C PRO A 163 20.52 -10.95 -9.41
N ASN A 164 20.63 -9.70 -8.95
CA ASN A 164 20.12 -9.24 -7.68
C ASN A 164 19.12 -8.05 -7.81
N ILE A 165 18.50 -7.90 -8.99
CA ILE A 165 17.38 -7.00 -9.19
C ILE A 165 16.13 -7.81 -9.52
N PHE A 166 15.11 -7.69 -8.71
CA PHE A 166 13.73 -8.03 -9.04
C PHE A 166 13.05 -6.85 -9.72
N ALA A 167 12.12 -7.12 -10.63
CA ALA A 167 11.26 -6.11 -11.22
C ALA A 167 9.80 -6.42 -10.89
N TYR A 168 8.97 -5.39 -10.77
CA TYR A 168 7.53 -5.57 -10.60
C TYR A 168 6.73 -4.45 -11.26
N GLU A 169 5.58 -4.81 -11.82
CA GLU A 169 4.64 -3.89 -12.43
C GLU A 169 3.19 -4.30 -12.13
N ALA A 170 2.27 -3.37 -12.28
CA ALA A 170 0.84 -3.66 -12.26
C ALA A 170 0.29 -3.77 -13.68
N ALA A 171 -0.65 -4.70 -13.87
CA ALA A 171 -1.45 -4.79 -15.09
C ALA A 171 -2.57 -3.74 -15.07
N SER A 172 -2.20 -2.48 -14.84
CA SER A 172 -3.12 -1.37 -14.56
C SER A 172 -4.21 -1.15 -15.62
N GLN A 173 -3.99 -1.68 -16.83
CA GLN A 173 -5.02 -1.70 -17.88
C GLN A 173 -6.24 -2.56 -17.51
N GLU A 174 -6.09 -3.53 -16.59
CA GLU A 174 -7.19 -4.42 -16.22
C GLU A 174 -8.22 -3.67 -15.37
N GLY A 175 -7.82 -3.08 -14.24
CA GLY A 175 -8.70 -2.23 -13.44
C GLY A 175 -9.11 -0.96 -14.16
N GLY A 176 -8.21 -0.39 -14.98
CA GLY A 176 -8.55 0.71 -15.88
C GLY A 176 -9.69 0.37 -16.81
N TYR A 177 -9.70 -0.83 -17.40
CA TYR A 177 -10.78 -1.29 -18.29
C TYR A 177 -12.10 -1.44 -17.51
N VAL A 178 -12.10 -2.03 -16.34
CA VAL A 178 -13.30 -2.17 -15.50
C VAL A 178 -13.87 -0.80 -15.15
N ASN A 179 -13.03 0.12 -14.68
CA ASN A 179 -13.43 1.50 -14.38
C ASN A 179 -13.98 2.22 -15.62
N GLY A 180 -13.37 1.99 -16.79
CA GLY A 180 -13.84 2.54 -18.07
C GLY A 180 -15.22 2.05 -18.49
N VAL A 181 -15.50 0.76 -18.34
CA VAL A 181 -16.83 0.17 -18.59
C VAL A 181 -17.88 0.78 -17.67
N LEU A 182 -17.57 0.91 -16.38
CA LEU A 182 -18.48 1.56 -15.42
C LEU A 182 -18.69 3.04 -15.73
N ALA A 183 -17.60 3.77 -16.01
CA ALA A 183 -17.66 5.18 -16.38
C ALA A 183 -18.57 5.44 -17.58
N ALA A 184 -18.47 4.59 -18.61
CA ALA A 184 -19.34 4.68 -19.79
C ALA A 184 -20.79 4.41 -19.45
N THR A 185 -21.05 3.47 -18.54
CA THR A 185 -22.43 3.11 -18.10
C THR A 185 -23.07 4.23 -17.28
N LEU A 186 -22.29 4.93 -16.47
CA LEU A 186 -22.78 5.95 -15.54
C LEU A 186 -22.81 7.36 -16.14
N SER A 187 -22.00 7.65 -17.17
CA SER A 187 -21.97 8.95 -17.81
C SER A 187 -23.27 9.29 -18.50
N THR A 188 -23.87 10.40 -18.14
CA THR A 188 -25.09 10.94 -18.73
C THR A 188 -24.79 11.96 -19.84
N SER A 189 -23.68 12.69 -19.71
CA SER A 189 -23.25 13.68 -20.69
C SER A 189 -22.59 13.07 -21.92
N LYS A 190 -22.13 11.81 -21.83
CA LYS A 190 -21.30 11.15 -22.84
C LYS A 190 -19.96 11.84 -23.09
N VAL A 191 -19.47 12.56 -22.09
CA VAL A 191 -18.14 13.19 -22.07
C VAL A 191 -17.43 12.78 -20.79
N ILE A 192 -16.25 12.19 -20.94
CA ILE A 192 -15.41 11.71 -19.83
C ILE A 192 -14.05 12.40 -19.89
N GLY A 193 -13.52 12.79 -18.73
CA GLY A 193 -12.21 13.42 -18.60
C GLY A 193 -11.20 12.50 -17.93
N ILE A 194 -9.97 12.43 -18.46
CA ILE A 194 -8.84 11.71 -17.86
C ILE A 194 -7.70 12.68 -17.59
N VAL A 195 -7.26 12.73 -16.33
CA VAL A 195 -6.09 13.52 -15.91
C VAL A 195 -4.91 12.57 -15.72
N GLY A 196 -4.03 12.49 -16.70
CA GLY A 196 -2.82 11.66 -16.67
C GLY A 196 -1.59 12.46 -16.22
N PRO A 197 -0.61 11.80 -15.56
CA PRO A 197 0.64 12.46 -15.16
C PRO A 197 1.61 12.60 -16.33
N ILE A 198 2.34 11.54 -16.62
CA ILE A 198 3.27 11.36 -17.73
C ILE A 198 2.89 10.05 -18.43
N GLU A 199 3.07 9.99 -19.74
CA GLU A 199 2.65 8.84 -20.56
C GLU A 199 3.66 7.68 -20.50
N VAL A 200 3.85 7.10 -19.30
CA VAL A 200 4.81 6.00 -19.05
C VAL A 200 4.25 4.99 -18.04
N GLY A 201 4.79 3.75 -18.09
CA GLY A 201 4.56 2.70 -17.10
C GLY A 201 3.08 2.38 -16.84
N ASP A 202 2.78 2.05 -15.61
CA ASP A 202 1.44 1.72 -15.14
C ASP A 202 0.42 2.86 -15.30
N ALA A 203 0.87 4.12 -15.25
CA ALA A 203 0.02 5.28 -15.50
C ALA A 203 -0.53 5.28 -16.93
N LYS A 204 0.32 4.99 -17.93
CA LYS A 204 -0.13 4.84 -19.31
C LYS A 204 -1.04 3.63 -19.48
N LEU A 205 -0.69 2.50 -18.86
CA LEU A 205 -1.51 1.29 -18.94
C LEU A 205 -2.92 1.53 -18.39
N TYR A 206 -3.04 2.22 -17.25
CA TYR A 206 -4.34 2.57 -16.69
C TYR A 206 -5.18 3.42 -17.65
N VAL A 207 -4.60 4.52 -18.17
CA VAL A 207 -5.30 5.43 -19.08
C VAL A 207 -5.76 4.71 -20.34
N ASP A 208 -4.89 3.89 -20.93
CA ASP A 208 -5.23 3.15 -22.16
C ASP A 208 -6.27 2.04 -21.89
N GLY A 209 -6.18 1.35 -20.75
CA GLY A 209 -7.18 0.38 -20.31
C GLY A 209 -8.54 1.03 -20.09
N PHE A 210 -8.56 2.18 -19.41
CA PHE A 210 -9.79 2.94 -19.18
C PHE A 210 -10.45 3.36 -20.50
N LYS A 211 -9.68 3.90 -21.44
CA LYS A 211 -10.17 4.25 -22.79
C LYS A 211 -10.74 3.02 -23.52
N ALA A 212 -10.04 1.89 -23.43
CA ALA A 212 -10.48 0.64 -24.05
C ALA A 212 -11.81 0.15 -23.44
N GLY A 213 -11.97 0.24 -22.11
CA GLY A 213 -13.21 -0.09 -21.41
C GLY A 213 -14.37 0.81 -21.80
N VAL A 214 -14.15 2.13 -21.87
CA VAL A 214 -15.17 3.08 -22.37
C VAL A 214 -15.57 2.76 -23.79
N ALA A 215 -14.61 2.55 -24.69
CA ALA A 215 -14.91 2.24 -26.09
C ALA A 215 -15.62 0.91 -26.29
N ALA A 216 -15.35 -0.09 -25.43
CA ALA A 216 -16.05 -1.37 -25.47
C ALA A 216 -17.49 -1.28 -25.00
N ALA A 217 -17.78 -0.45 -24.00
CA ALA A 217 -19.13 -0.26 -23.46
C ALA A 217 -19.98 0.70 -24.32
N ASP A 218 -19.43 1.84 -24.72
CA ASP A 218 -20.11 2.81 -25.59
C ASP A 218 -19.10 3.61 -26.42
N PRO A 219 -18.89 3.26 -27.69
CA PRO A 219 -17.94 3.94 -28.56
C PRO A 219 -18.37 5.38 -28.99
N ALA A 220 -19.59 5.80 -28.63
CA ALA A 220 -20.07 7.16 -28.90
C ALA A 220 -19.64 8.16 -27.83
N ILE A 221 -19.06 7.71 -26.72
CA ILE A 221 -18.56 8.58 -25.65
C ILE A 221 -17.29 9.29 -26.09
N THR A 222 -17.24 10.59 -25.85
CA THR A 222 -16.03 11.38 -26.02
C THR A 222 -15.13 11.27 -24.78
N VAL A 223 -13.92 10.75 -24.95
CA VAL A 223 -12.92 10.68 -23.88
C VAL A 223 -11.83 11.73 -24.14
N ASN A 224 -11.73 12.72 -23.27
CA ASN A 224 -10.70 13.76 -23.31
C ASN A 224 -9.57 13.39 -22.35
N VAL A 225 -8.32 13.43 -22.80
CA VAL A 225 -7.14 13.11 -21.99
C VAL A 225 -6.21 14.31 -21.92
N ASN A 226 -5.81 14.68 -20.70
CA ASN A 226 -4.74 15.65 -20.46
C ASN A 226 -3.62 15.01 -19.70
N TYR A 227 -2.45 14.84 -20.31
CA TYR A 227 -1.20 14.53 -19.61
C TYR A 227 -0.56 15.84 -19.16
N ILE A 228 -0.41 16.04 -17.84
CA ILE A 228 0.06 17.31 -17.26
C ILE A 228 1.59 17.42 -17.19
N GLY A 229 2.33 16.35 -17.49
CA GLY A 229 3.79 16.33 -17.47
C GLY A 229 4.41 16.21 -16.07
N SER A 230 3.62 15.90 -15.04
CA SER A 230 4.08 15.76 -13.65
C SER A 230 3.29 14.69 -12.93
N PHE A 231 3.98 13.93 -12.06
CA PHE A 231 3.32 12.97 -11.13
C PHE A 231 2.77 13.66 -9.88
N SER A 232 3.23 14.87 -9.54
CA SER A 232 2.98 15.51 -8.24
C SER A 232 2.34 16.90 -8.30
N ASP A 233 2.17 17.50 -9.48
CA ASP A 233 1.63 18.86 -9.59
C ASP A 233 0.10 18.87 -9.44
N VAL A 234 -0.35 19.08 -8.22
CA VAL A 234 -1.76 19.14 -7.81
C VAL A 234 -2.50 20.32 -8.50
N ALA A 235 -1.80 21.44 -8.73
CA ALA A 235 -2.41 22.60 -9.35
C ALA A 235 -2.70 22.35 -10.84
N LEU A 236 -1.75 21.79 -11.59
CA LEU A 236 -1.97 21.41 -12.98
C LEU A 236 -3.06 20.33 -13.12
N ALA A 237 -3.12 19.37 -12.19
CA ALA A 237 -4.19 18.37 -12.18
C ALA A 237 -5.58 19.01 -11.97
N SER A 238 -5.67 19.97 -11.07
CA SER A 238 -6.89 20.76 -10.82
C SER A 238 -7.32 21.55 -12.07
N GLU A 239 -6.37 22.18 -12.78
CA GLU A 239 -6.64 22.90 -14.02
C GLU A 239 -7.12 21.98 -15.15
N ALA A 240 -6.50 20.80 -15.29
CA ALA A 240 -6.90 19.79 -16.26
C ALA A 240 -8.32 19.27 -15.99
N ALA A 241 -8.64 18.97 -14.74
CA ALA A 241 -9.98 18.57 -14.35
C ALA A 241 -11.03 19.66 -14.64
N SER A 242 -10.71 20.93 -14.30
CA SER A 242 -11.58 22.08 -14.59
C SER A 242 -11.83 22.24 -16.09
N THR A 243 -10.81 21.96 -16.93
CA THR A 243 -10.94 21.97 -18.38
C THR A 243 -11.89 20.89 -18.89
N HIS A 244 -11.78 19.66 -18.36
CA HIS A 244 -12.68 18.56 -18.71
C HIS A 244 -14.13 18.84 -18.30
N ILE A 245 -14.34 19.35 -17.07
CA ILE A 245 -15.66 19.76 -16.56
C ILE A 245 -16.26 20.84 -17.46
N SER A 246 -15.46 21.86 -17.85
CA SER A 246 -15.91 22.92 -18.74
C SER A 246 -16.25 22.40 -20.15
N ALA A 247 -15.63 21.30 -20.57
CA ALA A 247 -15.97 20.60 -21.82
C ALA A 247 -17.20 19.70 -21.69
N GLY A 248 -17.85 19.65 -20.54
CA GLY A 248 -19.07 18.90 -20.27
C GLY A 248 -18.85 17.50 -19.67
N ALA A 249 -17.66 17.19 -19.20
CA ALA A 249 -17.42 15.90 -18.53
C ALA A 249 -18.21 15.81 -17.22
N ASP A 250 -18.97 14.73 -17.05
CA ASP A 250 -19.70 14.38 -15.83
C ASP A 250 -19.07 13.19 -15.11
N VAL A 251 -18.02 12.60 -15.68
CA VAL A 251 -17.19 11.56 -15.12
C VAL A 251 -15.74 11.89 -15.34
N LEU A 252 -14.93 11.78 -14.29
CA LEU A 252 -13.49 11.95 -14.36
C LEU A 252 -12.75 10.76 -13.75
N THR A 253 -11.51 10.60 -14.17
CA THR A 253 -10.52 9.71 -13.58
C THR A 253 -9.13 10.30 -13.72
N GLY A 254 -8.16 9.73 -13.05
CA GLY A 254 -6.77 10.07 -13.16
C GLY A 254 -5.90 9.10 -12.39
N THR A 255 -4.60 9.27 -12.49
CA THR A 255 -3.65 8.40 -11.79
C THR A 255 -2.44 9.20 -11.30
N ALA A 256 -1.72 8.67 -10.32
CA ALA A 256 -0.62 9.29 -9.59
C ALA A 256 -1.06 10.29 -8.49
N GLN A 257 -0.07 10.76 -7.73
CA GLN A 257 -0.27 11.55 -6.50
C GLN A 257 -0.95 12.91 -6.73
N MET A 258 -0.83 13.45 -7.94
CA MET A 258 -1.40 14.76 -8.28
C MET A 258 -2.94 14.77 -8.30
N VAL A 259 -3.59 13.60 -8.33
CA VAL A 259 -5.06 13.49 -8.55
C VAL A 259 -5.92 14.10 -7.46
N VAL A 260 -5.37 14.36 -6.27
CA VAL A 260 -6.11 15.05 -5.19
C VAL A 260 -6.66 16.41 -5.64
N GLY A 261 -5.94 17.12 -6.51
CA GLY A 261 -6.42 18.37 -7.11
C GLY A 261 -7.56 18.18 -8.11
N ALA A 262 -7.50 17.10 -8.88
CA ALA A 262 -8.55 16.74 -9.84
C ALA A 262 -9.83 16.27 -9.13
N ILE A 263 -9.68 15.46 -8.06
CA ILE A 263 -10.80 14.97 -7.23
C ILE A 263 -11.54 16.13 -6.59
N GLY A 264 -10.82 17.12 -6.03
CA GLY A 264 -11.47 18.31 -5.46
C GLY A 264 -12.30 19.08 -6.47
N LYS A 265 -11.85 19.17 -7.74
CA LYS A 265 -12.64 19.80 -8.82
C LYS A 265 -13.82 18.96 -9.27
N ALA A 266 -13.68 17.63 -9.28
CA ALA A 266 -14.78 16.73 -9.56
C ALA A 266 -15.87 16.85 -8.48
N GLU A 267 -15.48 16.93 -7.20
CA GLU A 267 -16.41 17.11 -6.10
C GLU A 267 -17.15 18.45 -6.17
N GLU A 268 -16.45 19.56 -6.40
CA GLU A 268 -17.06 20.90 -6.62
C GLU A 268 -18.12 20.88 -7.73
N ALA A 269 -17.91 20.08 -8.78
CA ALA A 269 -18.80 19.97 -9.93
C ALA A 269 -19.84 18.86 -9.79
N ASN A 270 -19.79 18.05 -8.73
CA ASN A 270 -20.56 16.83 -8.56
C ASN A 270 -20.41 15.86 -9.76
N ALA A 271 -19.21 15.80 -10.32
CA ALA A 271 -18.83 14.84 -11.36
C ALA A 271 -18.31 13.56 -10.68
N LEU A 272 -18.63 12.40 -11.25
CA LEU A 272 -18.19 11.12 -10.70
C LEU A 272 -16.68 10.96 -10.83
N TRP A 273 -16.07 10.25 -9.86
CA TRP A 273 -14.65 9.94 -9.85
C TRP A 273 -14.38 8.45 -9.80
N PHE A 274 -13.43 7.99 -10.61
CA PHE A 274 -12.87 6.65 -10.56
C PHE A 274 -11.41 6.74 -10.09
N GLY A 275 -11.13 6.16 -8.93
CA GLY A 275 -9.83 6.24 -8.25
C GLY A 275 -8.82 5.21 -8.74
N THR A 276 -7.54 5.42 -8.36
CA THR A 276 -6.42 4.53 -8.72
C THR A 276 -5.40 4.38 -7.60
N GLN A 277 -4.66 3.28 -7.66
CA GLN A 277 -3.48 2.96 -6.86
C GLN A 277 -3.76 2.67 -5.38
N SER A 278 -4.57 3.46 -4.72
CA SER A 278 -5.13 3.26 -3.38
C SER A 278 -6.62 3.56 -3.37
N ASN A 279 -7.33 3.17 -2.31
CA ASN A 279 -8.73 3.52 -2.16
C ASN A 279 -8.88 5.01 -1.90
N GLN A 280 -9.51 5.72 -2.83
CA GLN A 280 -9.67 7.18 -2.80
C GLN A 280 -11.04 7.63 -2.25
N THR A 281 -11.83 6.71 -1.70
CA THR A 281 -13.19 7.00 -1.20
C THR A 281 -13.20 8.14 -0.19
N GLU A 282 -12.22 8.19 0.73
CA GLU A 282 -12.21 9.22 1.79
C GLU A 282 -11.93 10.64 1.28
N LEU A 283 -11.36 10.79 0.07
CA LEU A 283 -11.13 12.12 -0.51
C LEU A 283 -12.42 12.80 -0.95
N ALA A 284 -13.40 12.05 -1.44
CA ALA A 284 -14.69 12.57 -1.87
C ALA A 284 -15.76 11.45 -1.88
N PRO A 285 -16.27 11.05 -0.69
CA PRO A 285 -17.14 9.88 -0.55
C PRO A 285 -18.42 9.93 -1.37
N SER A 286 -18.89 11.13 -1.71
CA SER A 286 -20.14 11.31 -2.47
C SER A 286 -20.00 11.07 -3.96
N ILE A 287 -18.80 11.12 -4.52
CA ILE A 287 -18.58 11.06 -5.97
C ILE A 287 -17.61 9.94 -6.41
N VAL A 288 -16.79 9.42 -5.50
CA VAL A 288 -15.92 8.27 -5.80
C VAL A 288 -16.79 7.03 -5.96
N VAL A 289 -16.74 6.40 -7.13
CA VAL A 289 -17.53 5.20 -7.47
C VAL A 289 -16.77 3.93 -7.08
N SER A 290 -15.53 3.84 -7.52
CA SER A 290 -14.63 2.73 -7.25
C SER A 290 -13.18 3.21 -7.34
N SER A 291 -12.27 2.41 -6.81
CA SER A 291 -10.82 2.62 -6.95
C SER A 291 -10.14 1.33 -7.40
N GLN A 292 -9.29 1.42 -8.41
CA GLN A 292 -8.32 0.39 -8.71
C GLN A 292 -7.21 0.46 -7.66
N VAL A 293 -6.98 -0.62 -6.93
CA VAL A 293 -6.03 -0.65 -5.80
C VAL A 293 -4.94 -1.68 -6.05
N TYR A 294 -3.70 -1.32 -5.69
CA TYR A 294 -2.56 -2.22 -5.78
C TYR A 294 -2.32 -2.95 -4.46
N HIS A 295 -2.20 -4.25 -4.55
CA HIS A 295 -1.80 -5.14 -3.47
C HIS A 295 -0.38 -5.67 -3.75
N TRP A 296 0.61 -4.79 -3.59
CA TRP A 296 2.01 -5.11 -3.87
C TRP A 296 2.56 -6.26 -3.05
N GLU A 297 1.93 -6.57 -1.90
CA GLU A 297 2.29 -7.72 -1.08
C GLU A 297 2.24 -9.05 -1.84
N VAL A 298 1.48 -9.18 -2.91
CA VAL A 298 1.45 -10.37 -3.75
C VAL A 298 2.83 -10.59 -4.39
N ALA A 299 3.38 -9.58 -5.04
CA ALA A 299 4.71 -9.63 -5.63
C ALA A 299 5.82 -9.72 -4.57
N LEU A 300 5.67 -8.98 -3.47
CA LEU A 300 6.66 -8.96 -2.39
C LEU A 300 6.79 -10.31 -1.71
N ARG A 301 5.70 -11.05 -1.44
CA ARG A 301 5.75 -12.40 -0.85
C ARG A 301 6.52 -13.38 -1.74
N GLU A 302 6.35 -13.28 -3.06
CA GLU A 302 7.13 -14.11 -4.00
C GLU A 302 8.62 -13.75 -3.95
N MET A 303 8.98 -12.46 -3.93
CA MET A 303 10.37 -12.01 -3.77
C MET A 303 10.97 -12.50 -2.46
N LEU A 304 10.27 -12.33 -1.33
CA LEU A 304 10.74 -12.78 -0.01
C LEU A 304 10.97 -14.29 0.04
N THR A 305 10.10 -15.08 -0.60
CA THR A 305 10.26 -16.52 -0.72
C THR A 305 11.54 -16.87 -1.48
N LEU A 306 11.79 -16.23 -2.63
CA LEU A 306 12.97 -16.44 -3.45
C LEU A 306 14.26 -16.02 -2.73
N ILE A 307 14.23 -14.89 -2.01
CA ILE A 307 15.38 -14.45 -1.20
C ILE A 307 15.69 -15.49 -0.13
N GLY A 308 14.67 -16.01 0.56
CA GLY A 308 14.83 -17.10 1.54
C GLY A 308 15.41 -18.40 0.95
N GLU A 309 15.23 -18.63 -0.36
CA GLU A 309 15.79 -19.74 -1.11
C GLU A 309 17.18 -19.42 -1.72
N GLY A 310 17.69 -18.21 -1.51
CA GLY A 310 18.99 -17.76 -2.02
C GLY A 310 18.98 -17.19 -3.44
N THR A 311 17.79 -16.90 -4.00
CA THR A 311 17.62 -16.21 -5.28
C THR A 311 17.42 -14.72 -5.02
N LEU A 312 18.41 -13.90 -5.35
CA LEU A 312 18.45 -12.49 -4.97
C LEU A 312 17.82 -11.55 -6.01
N GLY A 313 17.42 -12.03 -7.19
CA GLY A 313 16.85 -11.21 -8.27
C GLY A 313 16.72 -11.96 -9.59
N GLY A 314 16.74 -11.22 -10.70
CA GLY A 314 16.69 -11.78 -12.06
C GLY A 314 15.29 -12.20 -12.52
N GLN A 315 14.25 -11.90 -11.75
CA GLN A 315 12.85 -12.23 -12.06
C GLN A 315 11.97 -10.99 -12.01
N SER A 316 10.85 -11.03 -12.76
CA SER A 316 9.83 -9.97 -12.78
C SER A 316 8.47 -10.53 -12.38
N PHE A 317 7.70 -9.70 -11.68
CA PHE A 317 6.39 -10.03 -11.15
C PHE A 317 5.35 -9.05 -11.66
N LYS A 318 4.12 -9.55 -11.80
CA LYS A 318 3.00 -8.72 -12.26
C LYS A 318 1.84 -8.82 -11.28
N ALA A 319 1.45 -7.69 -10.70
CA ALA A 319 0.20 -7.54 -9.96
C ALA A 319 -0.94 -7.40 -10.98
N ASN A 320 -1.97 -8.23 -10.87
CA ASN A 320 -3.11 -8.24 -11.79
C ASN A 320 -4.39 -8.70 -11.06
N LEU A 321 -5.54 -8.63 -11.75
CA LEU A 321 -6.83 -9.07 -11.19
C LEU A 321 -6.84 -10.57 -10.87
N ALA A 322 -6.14 -11.39 -11.68
CA ALA A 322 -6.18 -12.85 -11.53
C ALA A 322 -5.43 -13.34 -10.29
N ASN A 323 -4.34 -12.67 -9.89
CA ASN A 323 -3.58 -13.03 -8.68
C ASN A 323 -3.92 -12.18 -7.46
N GLY A 324 -4.87 -11.24 -7.57
CA GLY A 324 -5.25 -10.34 -6.49
C GLY A 324 -4.24 -9.25 -6.16
N GLY A 325 -3.18 -9.09 -6.96
CA GLY A 325 -2.22 -7.99 -6.85
C GLY A 325 -2.76 -6.66 -7.36
N GLU A 326 -3.84 -6.70 -8.11
CA GLU A 326 -4.68 -5.57 -8.46
C GLU A 326 -6.14 -5.95 -8.17
N VAL A 327 -6.89 -5.03 -7.57
CA VAL A 327 -8.31 -5.20 -7.29
C VAL A 327 -9.08 -3.92 -7.65
N VAL A 328 -10.40 -4.05 -7.83
CA VAL A 328 -11.31 -2.91 -7.93
C VAL A 328 -12.17 -2.87 -6.68
N GLU A 329 -11.94 -1.86 -5.84
CA GLU A 329 -12.70 -1.64 -4.62
C GLU A 329 -13.85 -0.66 -4.88
N PHE A 330 -15.08 -1.07 -4.56
CA PHE A 330 -16.27 -0.23 -4.71
C PHE A 330 -16.50 0.59 -3.45
N ASN A 331 -16.88 1.85 -3.64
CA ASN A 331 -17.27 2.71 -2.53
C ASN A 331 -18.63 2.27 -1.98
N ALA A 332 -18.67 1.82 -0.73
CA ALA A 332 -19.89 1.37 -0.06
C ALA A 332 -20.89 2.51 0.19
N ASP A 333 -20.42 3.76 0.25
CA ASP A 333 -21.27 4.94 0.46
C ASP A 333 -21.85 5.49 -0.85
N TYR A 334 -21.34 5.06 -2.01
CA TYR A 334 -21.90 5.37 -3.30
C TYR A 334 -22.96 4.32 -3.69
N ALA A 335 -24.19 4.76 -3.93
CA ALA A 335 -25.29 3.87 -4.31
C ALA A 335 -25.15 3.41 -5.77
N LEU A 336 -24.16 2.53 -6.04
CA LEU A 336 -23.95 1.97 -7.36
C LEU A 336 -25.20 1.16 -7.78
N PRO A 337 -25.80 1.42 -8.96
CA PRO A 337 -26.91 0.61 -9.46
C PRO A 337 -26.54 -0.88 -9.54
N ALA A 338 -27.44 -1.77 -9.13
CA ALA A 338 -27.18 -3.21 -9.09
C ALA A 338 -26.76 -3.79 -10.45
N GLU A 339 -27.29 -3.23 -11.53
CA GLU A 339 -26.93 -3.61 -12.91
C GLU A 339 -25.48 -3.21 -13.24
N ALA A 340 -25.02 -2.05 -12.76
CA ALA A 340 -23.65 -1.59 -12.94
C ALA A 340 -22.68 -2.44 -12.10
N GLN A 341 -23.06 -2.81 -10.87
CA GLN A 341 -22.27 -3.72 -10.06
C GLN A 341 -22.12 -5.09 -10.75
N THR A 342 -23.22 -5.67 -11.24
CA THR A 342 -23.18 -6.95 -11.96
C THR A 342 -22.28 -6.86 -13.21
N LEU A 343 -22.36 -5.76 -13.95
CA LEU A 343 -21.53 -5.54 -15.13
C LEU A 343 -20.04 -5.46 -14.77
N ALA A 344 -19.69 -4.81 -13.65
CA ALA A 344 -18.32 -4.76 -13.16
C ALA A 344 -17.81 -6.15 -12.78
N ASP A 345 -18.59 -6.90 -12.00
CA ASP A 345 -18.25 -8.26 -11.56
C ASP A 345 -18.04 -9.21 -12.74
N ASP A 346 -18.93 -9.14 -13.75
CA ASP A 346 -18.84 -9.93 -14.99
C ASP A 346 -17.60 -9.51 -15.81
N THR A 347 -17.28 -8.20 -15.83
CA THR A 347 -16.10 -7.69 -16.53
C THR A 347 -14.81 -8.17 -15.85
N ILE A 348 -14.71 -8.05 -14.52
CA ILE A 348 -13.57 -8.57 -13.73
C ILE A 348 -13.41 -10.06 -14.00
N LYS A 349 -14.49 -10.82 -13.86
CA LYS A 349 -14.47 -12.26 -14.13
C LYS A 349 -14.04 -12.58 -15.57
N GLY A 350 -14.55 -11.84 -16.54
CA GLY A 350 -14.20 -12.03 -17.96
C GLY A 350 -12.73 -11.79 -18.25
N ILE A 351 -12.11 -10.81 -17.58
CA ILE A 351 -10.65 -10.54 -17.67
C ILE A 351 -9.88 -11.70 -17.03
N ILE A 352 -10.24 -12.12 -15.83
CA ILE A 352 -9.59 -13.22 -15.11
C ILE A 352 -9.66 -14.54 -15.89
N ASP A 353 -10.83 -14.86 -16.45
CA ASP A 353 -11.06 -16.08 -17.23
C ASP A 353 -10.49 -16.00 -18.68
N GLY A 354 -9.98 -14.83 -19.09
CA GLY A 354 -9.45 -14.60 -20.46
C GLY A 354 -10.53 -14.53 -21.54
N THR A 355 -11.83 -14.43 -21.19
CA THR A 355 -12.92 -14.24 -22.15
C THR A 355 -13.02 -12.79 -22.62
N ILE A 356 -12.50 -11.84 -21.84
CA ILE A 356 -12.27 -10.46 -22.24
C ILE A 356 -10.77 -10.28 -22.45
N THR A 357 -10.37 -9.93 -23.67
CA THR A 357 -9.00 -9.56 -24.00
C THR A 357 -8.94 -8.06 -24.22
N ILE A 358 -8.15 -7.38 -23.39
CA ILE A 358 -7.97 -5.93 -23.46
C ILE A 358 -7.00 -5.61 -24.60
N THR A 359 -7.48 -4.90 -25.60
CA THR A 359 -6.65 -4.37 -26.69
C THR A 359 -6.41 -2.88 -26.41
N LEU A 360 -5.17 -2.54 -26.14
CA LEU A 360 -4.79 -1.15 -25.88
C LEU A 360 -4.70 -0.36 -27.18
N PRO A 361 -5.06 0.95 -27.17
CA PRO A 361 -5.04 1.83 -28.34
C PRO A 361 -3.64 2.18 -28.83
#